data_ccf554aaea9dfc515593a6641ec64cba
#
_entry.id   ccf554aaea9dfc515593a6641ec64cba
#
_cell.length_a   1.000
_cell.length_b   1.000
_cell.length_c   1.000
_cell.angle_alpha   90.00
_cell.angle_beta   90.00
_cell.angle_gamma   90.00
#
_symmetry.space_group_name_H-M   'P 1'
#
loop_
_entity.id
_entity.type
_entity.pdbx_description
1 polymer ?
#
loop_
_entity_poly.entity_id
_entity_poly.type
_entity_poly.pdbx_seq_one_letter_code
_entity_poly.pdbx_strand_id
1 'polypeptide(L)'
;MGIISTILSVFGCSPNGKKNDEKITQSIEEFNNRKIYTKLTEEILDNTSDDKLLQLVFDNLSQKNSEHYENEFANVMSWNKSKQAIYIIWVLESEVNNGGYNQFYFNSSGQFYKYLPDALKLVGANKYSELTKRANKTFEKENPKITQHQDGTIEGFSKSYEDNPLNKFDDEFYKLYETENLQQLQVDFIRKHKTEFIDN
;
A
#
# COMPACT_ATOMS: atom_id res chain seq x y z
N MET A 1 -10.18 8.66 -1.71
CA MET A 1 -11.35 7.89 -1.22
C MET A 1 -11.04 6.39 -1.11
N GLY A 2 -9.85 5.98 -0.67
CA GLY A 2 -9.36 4.59 -0.75
C GLY A 2 -9.00 3.88 0.56
N ILE A 3 -9.15 4.50 1.71
CA ILE A 3 -8.56 3.99 2.97
C ILE A 3 -9.51 3.03 3.75
N ILE A 4 -10.79 2.97 3.42
CA ILE A 4 -11.77 2.14 4.15
C ILE A 4 -11.68 0.64 3.77
N SER A 5 -11.08 0.31 2.63
CA SER A 5 -11.04 -1.07 2.12
C SER A 5 -10.11 -2.01 2.89
N THR A 6 -9.03 -1.49 3.47
CA THR A 6 -8.01 -2.32 4.13
C THR A 6 -8.50 -2.90 5.47
N ILE A 7 -9.51 -2.30 6.11
CA ILE A 7 -10.06 -2.78 7.39
C ILE A 7 -11.06 -3.94 7.19
N LEU A 8 -11.68 -4.03 6.00
CA LEU A 8 -12.75 -5.03 5.75
C LEU A 8 -12.24 -6.44 5.41
N SER A 9 -10.97 -6.61 5.05
CA SER A 9 -10.43 -7.90 4.65
C SER A 9 -10.09 -8.86 5.79
N VAL A 10 -10.17 -8.42 7.06
CA VAL A 10 -9.81 -9.23 8.25
C VAL A 10 -11.00 -10.02 8.83
N PHE A 11 -12.22 -9.78 8.38
CA PHE A 11 -13.42 -10.39 8.98
C PHE A 11 -14.04 -11.47 8.11
N GLY A 12 -13.59 -12.72 8.32
CA GLY A 12 -14.32 -13.91 7.89
C GLY A 12 -15.71 -13.96 8.54
N CYS A 13 -16.75 -14.23 7.75
CA CYS A 13 -18.13 -14.40 8.21
C CYS A 13 -18.24 -15.43 9.32
N SER A 14 -18.58 -15.01 10.54
CA SER A 14 -18.98 -15.88 11.68
C SER A 14 -20.26 -15.36 12.33
N PRO A 15 -21.16 -16.24 12.87
CA PRO A 15 -22.54 -15.91 13.22
C PRO A 15 -22.77 -15.11 14.52
N ASN A 16 -21.77 -14.41 15.03
CA ASN A 16 -21.90 -13.53 16.21
C ASN A 16 -22.01 -12.05 15.81
N GLY A 17 -23.07 -11.68 15.08
CA GLY A 17 -23.25 -10.37 14.45
C GLY A 17 -23.00 -9.15 15.36
N LYS A 18 -23.65 -9.06 16.53
CA LYS A 18 -23.57 -7.85 17.37
C LYS A 18 -22.19 -7.54 17.97
N LYS A 19 -21.44 -8.56 18.44
CA LYS A 19 -20.07 -8.34 18.96
C LYS A 19 -19.06 -7.98 17.88
N ASN A 20 -19.28 -8.43 16.66
CA ASN A 20 -18.42 -8.05 15.52
C ASN A 20 -18.72 -6.62 15.08
N ASP A 21 -19.99 -6.22 15.05
CA ASP A 21 -20.38 -4.86 14.67
C ASP A 21 -19.83 -3.81 15.64
N GLU A 22 -19.86 -4.09 16.96
CA GLU A 22 -19.26 -3.20 17.96
C GLU A 22 -17.75 -3.07 17.81
N LYS A 23 -17.03 -4.17 17.55
CA LYS A 23 -15.58 -4.14 17.32
C LYS A 23 -15.21 -3.40 16.02
N ILE A 24 -15.98 -3.61 14.96
CA ILE A 24 -15.78 -2.90 13.68
C ILE A 24 -16.00 -1.39 13.89
N THR A 25 -17.09 -1.02 14.57
CA THR A 25 -17.38 0.38 14.87
C THR A 25 -16.26 1.02 15.69
N GLN A 26 -15.79 0.34 16.75
CA GLN A 26 -14.68 0.82 17.58
C GLN A 26 -13.40 0.99 16.75
N SER A 27 -13.05 0.02 15.90
CA SER A 27 -11.86 0.11 15.03
C SER A 27 -11.95 1.27 14.05
N ILE A 28 -13.14 1.54 13.50
CA ILE A 28 -13.38 2.68 12.62
C ILE A 28 -13.25 4.00 13.39
N GLU A 29 -13.79 4.07 14.62
CA GLU A 29 -13.67 5.25 15.47
C GLU A 29 -12.21 5.51 15.87
N GLU A 30 -11.46 4.48 16.26
CA GLU A 30 -10.04 4.59 16.59
C GLU A 30 -9.24 5.06 15.37
N PHE A 31 -9.53 4.54 14.18
CA PHE A 31 -8.89 4.97 12.94
C PHE A 31 -9.21 6.42 12.62
N ASN A 32 -10.47 6.84 12.71
CA ASN A 32 -10.89 8.20 12.38
C ASN A 32 -10.37 9.25 13.38
N ASN A 33 -10.20 8.87 14.65
CA ASN A 33 -9.73 9.75 15.72
C ASN A 33 -8.22 9.60 16.00
N ARG A 34 -7.48 8.82 15.20
CA ARG A 34 -6.04 8.65 15.40
C ARG A 34 -5.29 9.96 15.24
N LYS A 35 -4.28 10.14 16.05
CA LYS A 35 -3.43 11.34 15.97
C LYS A 35 -2.50 11.24 14.74
N ILE A 36 -2.61 12.22 13.87
CA ILE A 36 -1.69 12.40 12.73
C ILE A 36 -0.58 13.37 13.15
N TYR A 37 0.66 12.93 13.03
CA TYR A 37 1.82 13.74 13.38
C TYR A 37 2.41 14.38 12.12
N THR A 38 2.54 15.69 12.13
CA THR A 38 3.21 16.45 11.05
C THR A 38 4.72 16.30 11.10
N LYS A 39 5.27 16.04 12.29
CA LYS A 39 6.70 15.74 12.52
C LYS A 39 6.83 14.46 13.33
N LEU A 40 7.75 13.60 12.90
CA LEU A 40 8.14 12.40 13.64
C LEU A 40 9.43 12.65 14.41
N THR A 41 9.45 12.21 15.66
CA THR A 41 10.64 12.18 16.52
C THR A 41 10.95 10.75 16.92
N GLU A 42 12.17 10.49 17.40
CA GLU A 42 12.54 9.17 17.89
C GLU A 42 11.63 8.71 19.03
N GLU A 43 11.29 9.62 19.95
CA GLU A 43 10.37 9.35 21.06
C GLU A 43 8.97 8.89 20.57
N ILE A 44 8.42 9.55 19.54
CA ILE A 44 7.13 9.16 18.97
C ILE A 44 7.22 7.75 18.37
N LEU A 45 8.28 7.47 17.61
CA LEU A 45 8.47 6.15 17.00
C LEU A 45 8.65 5.07 18.08
N ASP A 46 9.43 5.33 19.14
CA ASP A 46 9.71 4.36 20.20
C ASP A 46 8.48 4.07 21.07
N ASN A 47 7.65 5.08 21.33
CA ASN A 47 6.43 4.94 22.14
C ASN A 47 5.23 4.41 21.33
N THR A 48 5.34 4.26 20.02
CA THR A 48 4.27 3.69 19.19
C THR A 48 4.41 2.17 19.12
N SER A 49 3.33 1.45 19.41
CA SER A 49 3.31 -0.02 19.28
C SER A 49 3.43 -0.48 17.82
N ASP A 50 3.93 -1.69 17.61
CA ASP A 50 4.23 -2.20 16.27
C ASP A 50 2.98 -2.31 15.37
N ASP A 51 1.83 -2.63 15.95
CA ASP A 51 0.55 -2.69 15.25
C ASP A 51 0.07 -1.33 14.70
N LYS A 52 0.60 -0.22 15.24
CA LYS A 52 0.25 1.16 14.83
C LYS A 52 1.39 1.89 14.09
N LEU A 53 2.60 1.36 14.16
CA LEU A 53 3.79 2.07 13.69
C LEU A 53 3.78 2.33 12.18
N LEU A 54 3.42 1.32 11.40
CA LEU A 54 3.37 1.44 9.95
C LEU A 54 2.33 2.49 9.51
N GLN A 55 1.13 2.45 10.11
CA GLN A 55 0.08 3.45 9.85
C GLN A 55 0.53 4.86 10.24
N LEU A 56 1.17 5.02 11.39
CA LEU A 56 1.66 6.31 11.87
C LEU A 56 2.70 6.92 10.90
N VAL A 57 3.65 6.11 10.42
CA VAL A 57 4.66 6.57 9.47
C VAL A 57 4.02 6.92 8.14
N PHE A 58 3.10 6.08 7.63
CA PHE A 58 2.39 6.37 6.40
C PHE A 58 1.56 7.65 6.49
N ASP A 59 0.84 7.87 7.58
CA ASP A 59 0.04 9.08 7.79
C ASP A 59 0.92 10.35 7.75
N ASN A 60 2.10 10.32 8.38
CA ASN A 60 3.06 11.43 8.32
C ASN A 60 3.55 11.69 6.89
N LEU A 61 3.88 10.63 6.15
CA LEU A 61 4.33 10.76 4.75
C LEU A 61 3.20 11.23 3.83
N SER A 62 1.99 10.72 4.03
CA SER A 62 0.80 11.14 3.29
C SER A 62 0.43 12.60 3.56
N GLN A 63 0.56 13.06 4.82
CA GLN A 63 0.35 14.47 5.18
C GLN A 63 1.33 15.38 4.42
N LYS A 64 2.61 15.01 4.34
CA LYS A 64 3.63 15.77 3.59
C LYS A 64 3.36 15.80 2.09
N ASN A 65 2.68 14.76 1.57
CA ASN A 65 2.32 14.68 0.16
C ASN A 65 1.03 15.46 -0.15
N SER A 66 0.12 15.64 0.82
CA SER A 66 -1.18 16.28 0.61
C SER A 66 -1.08 17.75 0.18
N GLU A 67 0.01 18.44 0.52
CA GLU A 67 0.28 19.82 0.09
C GLU A 67 0.71 19.91 -1.39
N HIS A 68 1.01 18.77 -2.03
CA HIS A 68 1.58 18.68 -3.38
C HIS A 68 0.90 17.60 -4.24
N TYR A 69 -0.41 17.41 -4.08
CA TYR A 69 -1.16 16.31 -4.71
C TYR A 69 -0.98 16.21 -6.23
N GLU A 70 -0.81 17.34 -6.91
CA GLU A 70 -0.59 17.37 -8.37
C GLU A 70 0.80 16.84 -8.78
N ASN A 71 1.74 16.72 -7.82
CA ASN A 71 3.11 16.30 -8.03
C ASN A 71 3.54 15.14 -7.11
N GLU A 72 2.61 14.26 -6.71
CA GLU A 72 2.85 13.13 -5.81
C GLU A 72 4.13 12.37 -6.15
N PHE A 73 4.28 11.96 -7.41
CA PHE A 73 5.44 11.19 -7.84
C PHE A 73 6.75 11.96 -7.59
N ALA A 74 6.84 13.20 -8.03
CA ALA A 74 8.06 14.00 -7.86
C ALA A 74 8.36 14.24 -6.38
N ASN A 75 7.34 14.50 -5.57
CA ASN A 75 7.48 14.71 -4.15
C ASN A 75 8.00 13.45 -3.44
N VAL A 76 7.36 12.30 -3.67
CA VAL A 76 7.79 11.01 -3.10
C VAL A 76 9.22 10.66 -3.54
N MET A 77 9.56 10.87 -4.81
CA MET A 77 10.90 10.60 -5.33
C MET A 77 11.99 11.54 -4.78
N SER A 78 11.61 12.67 -4.18
CA SER A 78 12.55 13.59 -3.51
C SER A 78 12.97 13.12 -2.11
N TRP A 79 12.21 12.21 -1.48
CA TRP A 79 12.52 11.71 -0.15
C TRP A 79 13.70 10.73 -0.15
N ASN A 80 14.22 10.42 1.05
CA ASN A 80 15.19 9.33 1.19
C ASN A 80 14.57 7.97 0.84
N LYS A 81 15.42 6.97 0.55
CA LYS A 81 14.97 5.66 0.06
C LYS A 81 14.06 4.91 1.02
N SER A 82 14.24 5.09 2.32
CA SER A 82 13.43 4.43 3.34
C SER A 82 12.01 4.98 3.36
N LYS A 83 11.86 6.31 3.33
CA LYS A 83 10.54 6.96 3.22
C LYS A 83 9.84 6.59 1.90
N GLN A 84 10.59 6.63 0.77
CA GLN A 84 10.07 6.17 -0.53
C GLN A 84 9.53 4.75 -0.42
N ALA A 85 10.33 3.81 0.12
CA ALA A 85 9.97 2.40 0.17
C ALA A 85 8.67 2.18 0.97
N ILE A 86 8.58 2.71 2.18
CA ILE A 86 7.36 2.55 3.01
C ILE A 86 6.13 3.13 2.30
N TYR A 87 6.25 4.32 1.70
CA TYR A 87 5.14 4.96 1.02
C TYR A 87 4.64 4.15 -0.18
N ILE A 88 5.55 3.80 -1.11
CA ILE A 88 5.13 3.13 -2.35
C ILE A 88 4.70 1.67 -2.14
N ILE A 89 5.23 0.98 -1.11
CA ILE A 89 4.75 -0.35 -0.72
C ILE A 89 3.34 -0.27 -0.15
N TRP A 90 3.07 0.70 0.73
CA TRP A 90 1.72 0.94 1.25
C TRP A 90 0.72 1.20 0.11
N VAL A 91 1.09 2.07 -0.84
CA VAL A 91 0.25 2.37 -2.01
C VAL A 91 -0.02 1.11 -2.82
N LEU A 92 1.02 0.27 -3.09
CA LEU A 92 0.81 -1.02 -3.78
C LEU A 92 -0.17 -1.92 -3.03
N GLU A 93 0.03 -2.11 -1.70
CA GLU A 93 -0.88 -2.95 -0.89
C GLU A 93 -2.32 -2.43 -0.94
N SER A 94 -2.50 -1.11 -0.83
CA SER A 94 -3.82 -0.49 -0.89
C SER A 94 -4.52 -0.72 -2.23
N GLU A 95 -3.81 -0.56 -3.33
CA GLU A 95 -4.36 -0.74 -4.68
C GLU A 95 -4.65 -2.22 -4.97
N VAL A 96 -3.71 -3.11 -4.62
CA VAL A 96 -3.90 -4.55 -4.86
C VAL A 96 -5.03 -5.11 -3.99
N ASN A 97 -5.15 -4.68 -2.75
CA ASN A 97 -6.26 -5.09 -1.87
C ASN A 97 -7.61 -4.53 -2.29
N ASN A 98 -7.64 -3.43 -3.04
CA ASN A 98 -8.89 -2.81 -3.51
C ASN A 98 -9.34 -3.35 -4.88
N GLY A 99 -8.40 -3.58 -5.81
CA GLY A 99 -8.72 -4.00 -7.16
C GLY A 99 -7.56 -4.63 -7.93
N GLY A 100 -6.64 -5.28 -7.21
CA GLY A 100 -5.55 -6.04 -7.81
C GLY A 100 -4.46 -5.18 -8.46
N TYR A 101 -3.50 -5.86 -9.07
CA TYR A 101 -2.47 -5.20 -9.87
C TYR A 101 -3.05 -4.38 -11.02
N ASN A 102 -4.22 -4.77 -11.54
CA ASN A 102 -4.90 -3.98 -12.57
C ASN A 102 -5.18 -2.56 -12.07
N GLN A 103 -5.75 -2.42 -10.87
CA GLN A 103 -6.04 -1.11 -10.30
C GLN A 103 -4.76 -0.31 -10.05
N PHE A 104 -3.72 -0.97 -9.53
CA PHE A 104 -2.42 -0.32 -9.31
C PHE A 104 -1.87 0.32 -10.60
N TYR A 105 -1.83 -0.42 -11.71
CA TYR A 105 -1.32 0.13 -12.98
C TYR A 105 -2.30 1.08 -13.67
N PHE A 106 -3.60 0.97 -13.38
CA PHE A 106 -4.62 1.86 -13.94
C PHE A 106 -4.57 3.25 -13.31
N ASN A 107 -4.36 3.33 -12.00
CA ASN A 107 -4.32 4.57 -11.24
C ASN A 107 -2.96 5.28 -11.37
N SER A 108 -2.88 6.52 -10.86
CA SER A 108 -1.63 7.31 -10.80
C SER A 108 -0.52 6.60 -10.03
N SER A 109 -0.86 5.72 -9.10
CA SER A 109 0.04 4.83 -8.36
C SER A 109 0.94 3.97 -9.27
N GLY A 110 0.47 3.65 -10.47
CA GLY A 110 1.25 2.95 -11.49
C GLY A 110 2.58 3.65 -11.83
N GLN A 111 2.73 4.94 -11.62
CA GLN A 111 4.00 5.65 -11.83
C GLN A 111 5.15 5.09 -10.98
N PHE A 112 4.85 4.43 -9.86
CA PHE A 112 5.84 3.85 -8.96
C PHE A 112 6.32 2.45 -9.37
N TYR A 113 5.75 1.83 -10.40
CA TYR A 113 5.95 0.42 -10.71
C TYR A 113 7.42 0.01 -10.85
N LYS A 114 8.26 0.86 -11.47
CA LYS A 114 9.69 0.57 -11.66
C LYS A 114 10.49 0.54 -10.36
N TYR A 115 10.04 1.28 -9.35
CA TYR A 115 10.75 1.43 -8.08
C TYR A 115 10.33 0.41 -7.03
N LEU A 116 9.16 -0.19 -7.18
CA LEU A 116 8.59 -1.14 -6.23
C LEU A 116 9.45 -2.38 -5.98
N PRO A 117 10.00 -3.06 -7.00
CA PRO A 117 10.83 -4.24 -6.73
C PRO A 117 12.03 -3.95 -5.82
N ASP A 118 12.69 -2.81 -6.01
CA ASP A 118 13.83 -2.42 -5.18
C ASP A 118 13.39 -1.97 -3.78
N ALA A 119 12.27 -1.29 -3.67
CA ALA A 119 11.68 -0.90 -2.39
C ALA A 119 11.28 -2.12 -1.54
N LEU A 120 10.61 -3.11 -2.15
CA LEU A 120 10.26 -4.37 -1.51
C LEU A 120 11.50 -5.15 -1.06
N LYS A 121 12.53 -5.19 -1.91
CA LYS A 121 13.81 -5.80 -1.55
C LYS A 121 14.51 -5.08 -0.40
N LEU A 122 14.43 -3.74 -0.37
CA LEU A 122 15.03 -2.91 0.68
C LEU A 122 14.45 -3.24 2.06
N VAL A 123 13.13 -3.44 2.16
CA VAL A 123 12.48 -3.84 3.42
C VAL A 123 12.58 -5.34 3.71
N GLY A 124 13.21 -6.13 2.84
CA GLY A 124 13.40 -7.57 3.01
C GLY A 124 12.27 -8.44 2.43
N ALA A 125 11.26 -7.85 1.78
CA ALA A 125 10.13 -8.55 1.17
C ALA A 125 10.51 -9.14 -0.20
N ASN A 126 11.35 -10.18 -0.18
CA ASN A 126 11.98 -10.71 -1.38
C ASN A 126 10.98 -11.42 -2.32
N LYS A 127 10.01 -12.15 -1.77
CA LYS A 127 8.99 -12.84 -2.58
C LYS A 127 8.06 -11.84 -3.25
N TYR A 128 7.63 -10.80 -2.53
CA TYR A 128 6.86 -9.70 -3.11
C TYR A 128 7.65 -8.93 -4.18
N SER A 129 8.96 -8.72 -3.97
CA SER A 129 9.84 -8.12 -4.97
C SER A 129 9.83 -8.93 -6.27
N GLU A 130 10.02 -10.26 -6.19
CA GLU A 130 10.02 -11.13 -7.38
C GLU A 130 8.63 -11.22 -8.05
N LEU A 131 7.55 -11.26 -7.25
CA LEU A 131 6.18 -11.21 -7.76
C LEU A 131 5.95 -9.92 -8.55
N THR A 132 6.28 -8.78 -7.96
CA THR A 132 6.09 -7.45 -8.58
C THR A 132 6.95 -7.27 -9.83
N LYS A 133 8.20 -7.80 -9.87
CA LYS A 133 9.01 -7.84 -11.10
C LYS A 133 8.30 -8.58 -12.24
N ARG A 134 7.67 -9.72 -11.94
CA ARG A 134 6.94 -10.49 -12.95
C ARG A 134 5.68 -9.76 -13.41
N ALA A 135 4.96 -9.12 -12.49
CA ALA A 135 3.81 -8.27 -12.81
C ALA A 135 4.21 -7.10 -13.70
N ASN A 136 5.29 -6.35 -13.34
CA ASN A 136 5.84 -5.26 -14.14
C ASN A 136 6.19 -5.71 -15.57
N LYS A 137 6.89 -6.83 -15.70
CA LYS A 137 7.26 -7.40 -17.01
C LYS A 137 6.03 -7.76 -17.86
N THR A 138 4.98 -8.29 -17.21
CA THR A 138 3.72 -8.58 -17.89
C THR A 138 3.02 -7.29 -18.31
N PHE A 139 2.96 -6.30 -17.44
CA PHE A 139 2.41 -4.98 -17.75
C PHE A 139 3.13 -4.32 -18.94
N GLU A 140 4.47 -4.31 -18.94
CA GLU A 140 5.26 -3.72 -20.03
C GLU A 140 5.03 -4.44 -21.37
N LYS A 141 4.93 -5.77 -21.35
CA LYS A 141 4.73 -6.58 -22.56
C LYS A 141 3.30 -6.48 -23.10
N GLU A 142 2.31 -6.53 -22.22
CA GLU A 142 0.89 -6.58 -22.59
C GLU A 142 0.19 -5.22 -22.45
N ASN A 143 0.96 -4.13 -22.31
CA ASN A 143 0.44 -2.78 -22.04
C ASN A 143 -0.68 -2.38 -23.00
N PRO A 144 -0.60 -2.57 -24.33
CA PRO A 144 -1.69 -2.20 -25.24
C PRO A 144 -3.00 -2.94 -24.95
N LYS A 145 -2.92 -4.19 -24.49
CA LYS A 145 -4.10 -4.98 -24.10
C LYS A 145 -4.66 -4.53 -22.75
N ILE A 146 -3.78 -4.29 -21.78
CA ILE A 146 -4.16 -3.89 -20.43
C ILE A 146 -4.80 -2.50 -20.44
N THR A 147 -4.25 -1.56 -21.21
CA THR A 147 -4.69 -0.16 -21.22
C THR A 147 -5.78 0.17 -22.26
N GLN A 148 -6.20 -0.81 -23.07
CA GLN A 148 -7.18 -0.59 -24.15
C GLN A 148 -8.53 -0.02 -23.69
N HIS A 149 -8.87 -0.21 -22.41
CA HIS A 149 -10.11 0.28 -21.80
C HIS A 149 -9.89 1.46 -20.84
N GLN A 150 -8.67 2.03 -20.78
CA GLN A 150 -8.36 3.16 -19.91
C GLN A 150 -8.85 4.48 -20.54
N ASP A 151 -10.17 4.63 -20.63
CA ASP A 151 -10.86 5.79 -21.19
C ASP A 151 -11.35 6.80 -20.12
N GLY A 152 -11.03 6.54 -18.84
CA GLY A 152 -11.43 7.36 -17.70
C GLY A 152 -12.87 7.13 -17.23
N THR A 153 -13.58 6.14 -17.79
CA THR A 153 -14.96 5.79 -17.38
C THR A 153 -14.97 4.60 -16.42
N ILE A 154 -16.05 4.51 -15.59
CA ILE A 154 -16.29 3.34 -14.73
C ILE A 154 -16.50 2.08 -15.58
N GLU A 155 -17.13 2.20 -16.74
CA GLU A 155 -17.37 1.09 -17.65
C GLU A 155 -16.02 0.57 -18.22
N GLY A 156 -15.15 1.46 -18.68
CA GLY A 156 -13.81 1.12 -19.14
C GLY A 156 -12.99 0.47 -18.02
N PHE A 157 -13.06 0.99 -16.81
CA PHE A 157 -12.41 0.38 -15.65
C PHE A 157 -12.91 -1.05 -15.41
N SER A 158 -14.24 -1.27 -15.42
CA SER A 158 -14.81 -2.61 -15.24
C SER A 158 -14.39 -3.58 -16.35
N LYS A 159 -14.36 -3.12 -17.61
CA LYS A 159 -13.90 -3.93 -18.75
C LYS A 159 -12.42 -4.27 -18.67
N SER A 160 -11.61 -3.43 -18.03
CA SER A 160 -10.16 -3.68 -17.90
C SER A 160 -9.82 -4.95 -17.10
N TYR A 161 -10.77 -5.52 -16.35
CA TYR A 161 -10.60 -6.79 -15.64
C TYR A 161 -10.87 -8.02 -16.50
N GLU A 162 -11.56 -7.87 -17.62
CA GLU A 162 -11.88 -9.00 -18.51
C GLU A 162 -10.60 -9.50 -19.20
N ASP A 163 -10.31 -10.80 -19.07
CA ASP A 163 -9.11 -11.43 -19.66
C ASP A 163 -7.78 -10.70 -19.35
N ASN A 164 -7.69 -10.02 -18.21
CA ASN A 164 -6.51 -9.27 -17.85
C ASN A 164 -5.38 -10.20 -17.40
N PRO A 165 -4.20 -10.15 -18.07
CA PRO A 165 -3.07 -11.00 -17.72
C PRO A 165 -2.46 -10.73 -16.34
N LEU A 166 -2.88 -9.64 -15.67
CA LEU A 166 -2.43 -9.30 -14.32
C LEU A 166 -3.19 -10.05 -13.22
N ASN A 167 -4.43 -10.51 -13.46
CA ASN A 167 -5.29 -11.13 -12.44
C ASN A 167 -4.63 -12.30 -11.69
N LYS A 168 -3.78 -13.07 -12.38
CA LYS A 168 -3.05 -14.19 -11.75
C LYS A 168 -2.07 -13.74 -10.66
N PHE A 169 -1.59 -12.50 -10.71
CA PHE A 169 -0.65 -11.98 -9.71
C PHE A 169 -1.37 -11.57 -8.42
N ASP A 170 -2.66 -11.28 -8.47
CA ASP A 170 -3.47 -10.94 -7.31
C ASP A 170 -3.59 -12.16 -6.39
N ASP A 171 -3.90 -13.33 -6.95
CA ASP A 171 -3.95 -14.59 -6.20
C ASP A 171 -2.60 -14.94 -5.56
N GLU A 172 -1.49 -14.69 -6.29
CA GLU A 172 -0.15 -14.93 -5.78
C GLU A 172 0.18 -13.93 -4.66
N PHE A 173 -0.22 -12.66 -4.80
CA PHE A 173 0.00 -11.63 -3.79
C PHE A 173 -0.66 -12.00 -2.46
N TYR A 174 -1.93 -12.40 -2.50
CA TYR A 174 -2.66 -12.82 -1.30
C TYR A 174 -2.08 -14.08 -0.65
N LYS A 175 -1.61 -15.04 -1.42
CA LYS A 175 -0.94 -16.25 -0.87
C LYS A 175 0.37 -15.93 -0.16
N LEU A 176 1.04 -14.86 -0.54
CA LEU A 176 2.28 -14.46 0.14
C LEU A 176 2.06 -13.99 1.57
N TYR A 177 0.87 -13.51 1.97
CA TYR A 177 0.57 -13.17 3.36
C TYR A 177 0.80 -14.34 4.33
N GLU A 178 0.64 -15.58 3.86
CA GLU A 178 0.87 -16.78 4.67
C GLU A 178 2.35 -17.11 4.87
N THR A 179 3.22 -16.61 4.01
CA THR A 179 4.63 -17.05 3.94
C THR A 179 5.66 -15.93 4.05
N GLU A 180 5.24 -14.69 3.93
CA GLU A 180 6.06 -13.50 4.05
C GLU A 180 5.18 -12.34 4.57
N ASN A 181 5.29 -12.04 5.86
CA ASN A 181 4.48 -10.98 6.49
C ASN A 181 5.00 -9.60 6.11
N LEU A 182 4.45 -9.02 5.04
CA LEU A 182 4.88 -7.75 4.49
C LEU A 182 4.77 -6.60 5.48
N GLN A 183 3.71 -6.58 6.31
CA GLN A 183 3.53 -5.54 7.33
C GLN A 183 4.63 -5.62 8.40
N GLN A 184 4.93 -6.84 8.90
CA GLN A 184 5.98 -7.01 9.90
C GLN A 184 7.34 -6.62 9.36
N LEU A 185 7.66 -6.99 8.10
CA LEU A 185 8.92 -6.60 7.47
C LEU A 185 9.07 -5.07 7.36
N GLN A 186 8.00 -4.37 7.05
CA GLN A 186 7.99 -2.89 7.03
C GLN A 186 8.19 -2.30 8.45
N VAL A 187 7.52 -2.87 9.46
CA VAL A 187 7.67 -2.46 10.87
C VAL A 187 9.11 -2.66 11.34
N ASP A 188 9.67 -3.85 11.11
CA ASP A 188 11.05 -4.18 11.49
C ASP A 188 12.06 -3.24 10.78
N PHE A 189 11.79 -2.92 9.52
CA PHE A 189 12.61 -1.98 8.76
C PHE A 189 12.55 -0.58 9.37
N ILE A 190 11.37 -0.07 9.71
CA ILE A 190 11.22 1.24 10.35
C ILE A 190 11.96 1.26 11.69
N ARG A 191 11.82 0.22 12.54
CA ARG A 191 12.50 0.10 13.83
C ARG A 191 14.02 0.17 13.67
N LYS A 192 14.55 -0.53 12.69
CA LYS A 192 15.99 -0.60 12.41
C LYS A 192 16.54 0.71 11.84
N HIS A 193 15.75 1.47 11.13
CA HIS A 193 16.15 2.66 10.38
C HIS A 193 15.47 3.95 10.88
N LYS A 194 15.14 4.04 12.18
CA LYS A 194 14.35 5.14 12.77
C LYS A 194 14.84 6.53 12.37
N THR A 195 16.15 6.74 12.36
CA THR A 195 16.76 8.02 12.02
C THR A 195 16.42 8.52 10.61
N GLU A 196 16.04 7.63 9.71
CA GLU A 196 15.64 7.98 8.34
C GLU A 196 14.19 8.47 8.25
N PHE A 197 13.39 8.24 9.30
CA PHE A 197 11.97 8.64 9.36
C PHE A 197 11.73 9.88 10.22
N ILE A 198 12.64 10.22 11.12
CA ILE A 198 12.51 11.44 11.94
C ILE A 198 12.66 12.71 11.10
N ASP A 199 12.05 13.78 11.59
CA ASP A 199 12.08 15.11 10.98
C ASP A 199 12.97 16.04 11.81
N ASN A 200 13.91 16.70 11.16
CA ASN A 200 14.82 17.68 11.75
C ASN A 200 14.10 19.02 11.96
#